data_68e3e04534c6760aaa5a7641c40fde3f
#
_entry.id   68e3e04534c6760aaa5a7641c40fde3f
#
_cell.length_a   1.000
_cell.length_b   1.000
_cell.length_c   1.000
_cell.angle_alpha   90.00
_cell.angle_beta   90.00
_cell.angle_gamma   90.00
#
_symmetry.space_group_name_H-M   'P 1'
#
loop_
_entity.id
_entity.type
_entity.pdbx_description
1 polymer ?
#
loop_
_entity_poly.entity_id
_entity_poly.type
_entity_poly.pdbx_seq_one_letter_code
_entity_poly.pdbx_strand_id
1 'polypeptide(L)'
;MSELTDFYIRNQRFSSPNMDLSHRCILRCPQCLRQKVEGLPRIARSYDIGEPEFRKVLDYYENQITFCGQISDPIYHPKFLTLLEMMDGLGKGLRIATNGTNTKGMDEKWWEKAYSYGLGENCWYFGVDGLDEKSELYRIGSNFKQVWETMKMGVAMGHPIVWQYIIFGYNEHEIETAKEIAHKEGITLLLVKTN
;
A
#
# COMPACT_ATOMS: atom_id res chain seq x y z
N MET A 1 20.42 13.80 -28.57
CA MET A 1 19.90 14.05 -27.18
C MET A 1 20.96 14.85 -26.44
N SER A 2 20.60 15.80 -25.60
CA SER A 2 21.60 16.59 -24.86
C SER A 2 22.16 15.76 -23.69
N GLU A 3 23.39 16.02 -23.25
CA GLU A 3 23.99 15.37 -22.06
C GLU A 3 23.12 15.48 -20.81
N LEU A 4 22.40 16.59 -20.66
CA LEU A 4 21.40 16.79 -19.60
C LEU A 4 20.24 15.81 -19.69
N THR A 5 19.74 15.52 -20.88
CA THR A 5 18.66 14.54 -21.09
C THR A 5 19.14 13.14 -20.71
N ASP A 6 20.35 12.76 -21.09
CA ASP A 6 20.94 11.46 -20.76
C ASP A 6 21.22 11.34 -19.26
N PHE A 7 21.65 12.44 -18.61
CA PHE A 7 21.82 12.49 -17.15
C PHE A 7 20.51 12.28 -16.41
N TYR A 8 19.43 12.95 -16.80
CA TYR A 8 18.11 12.79 -16.19
C TYR A 8 17.54 11.40 -16.40
N ILE A 9 17.64 10.83 -17.58
CA ILE A 9 17.18 9.48 -17.88
C ILE A 9 17.91 8.45 -17.04
N ARG A 10 19.24 8.54 -16.93
CA ARG A 10 20.05 7.62 -16.11
C ARG A 10 19.68 7.69 -14.63
N ASN A 11 19.49 8.90 -14.09
CA ASN A 11 19.14 9.07 -12.68
C ASN A 11 17.70 8.61 -12.36
N GLN A 12 16.77 8.68 -13.31
CA GLN A 12 15.42 8.17 -13.11
C GLN A 12 15.38 6.65 -12.91
N ARG A 13 16.30 5.87 -13.50
CA ARG A 13 16.36 4.42 -13.29
C ARG A 13 16.61 4.02 -11.84
N PHE A 14 17.26 4.88 -11.07
CA PHE A 14 17.54 4.68 -9.64
C PHE A 14 16.51 5.33 -8.73
N SER A 15 15.52 6.00 -9.29
CA SER A 15 14.41 6.53 -8.50
C SER A 15 13.49 5.41 -8.03
N SER A 16 12.70 5.70 -6.99
CA SER A 16 11.65 4.78 -6.51
C SER A 16 10.30 5.25 -7.05
N PRO A 17 9.81 4.65 -8.16
CA PRO A 17 8.54 5.05 -8.72
C PRO A 17 7.41 4.71 -7.75
N ASN A 18 6.46 5.63 -7.68
CA ASN A 18 5.21 5.42 -6.96
C ASN A 18 4.10 5.12 -7.98
N MET A 19 3.47 3.94 -7.86
CA MET A 19 2.59 3.42 -8.90
C MET A 19 1.21 3.10 -8.37
N ASP A 20 0.18 3.57 -9.07
CA ASP A 20 -1.16 2.99 -9.00
C ASP A 20 -1.24 1.82 -10.00
N LEU A 21 -1.38 0.60 -9.49
CA LEU A 21 -1.46 -0.62 -10.31
C LEU A 21 -2.80 -0.74 -11.03
N SER A 22 -3.83 -0.11 -10.47
CA SER A 22 -5.19 -0.17 -10.97
C SER A 22 -5.95 1.11 -10.62
N HIS A 23 -7.23 1.14 -10.93
CA HIS A 23 -8.16 2.19 -10.48
C HIS A 23 -9.07 1.75 -9.33
N ARG A 24 -8.79 0.59 -8.73
CA ARG A 24 -9.71 -0.09 -7.80
C ARG A 24 -9.43 0.29 -6.36
N CYS A 25 -10.47 0.58 -5.61
CA CYS A 25 -10.49 0.65 -4.16
C CYS A 25 -11.94 0.51 -3.70
N ILE A 26 -12.19 -0.23 -2.62
CA ILE A 26 -13.53 -0.44 -2.09
C ILE A 26 -13.94 0.60 -1.05
N LEU A 27 -12.97 1.32 -0.48
CA LEU A 27 -13.25 2.31 0.56
C LEU A 27 -13.79 3.61 -0.03
N ARG A 28 -14.49 4.36 0.82
CA ARG A 28 -15.10 5.67 0.52
C ARG A 28 -14.58 6.76 1.47
N CYS A 29 -13.25 6.84 1.65
CA CYS A 29 -12.61 7.85 2.49
C CYS A 29 -12.97 9.27 2.01
N PRO A 30 -13.55 10.16 2.84
CA PRO A 30 -14.12 11.44 2.39
C PRO A 30 -13.11 12.41 1.75
N GLN A 31 -11.85 12.38 2.20
CA GLN A 31 -10.78 13.24 1.68
C GLN A 31 -9.93 12.56 0.60
N CYS A 32 -10.26 11.34 0.20
CA CYS A 32 -9.54 10.65 -0.86
C CYS A 32 -9.66 11.43 -2.18
N LEU A 33 -8.53 11.59 -2.86
CA LEU A 33 -8.49 12.26 -4.16
C LEU A 33 -9.48 11.63 -5.15
N ARG A 34 -9.66 10.33 -5.09
CA ARG A 34 -10.63 9.57 -5.88
C ARG A 34 -12.08 10.05 -5.72
N GLN A 35 -12.46 10.53 -4.51
CA GLN A 35 -13.81 11.04 -4.24
C GLN A 35 -13.98 12.50 -4.69
N LYS A 36 -12.86 13.25 -4.77
CA LYS A 36 -12.88 14.68 -5.07
C LYS A 36 -12.82 14.99 -6.57
N VAL A 37 -12.35 14.07 -7.37
CA VAL A 37 -12.07 14.31 -8.79
C VAL A 37 -13.12 13.62 -9.66
N GLU A 38 -14.32 14.18 -9.68
CA GLU A 38 -15.37 13.77 -10.64
C GLU A 38 -14.92 13.88 -12.10
N GLY A 39 -13.91 14.68 -12.40
CA GLY A 39 -13.40 14.93 -13.74
C GLY A 39 -12.23 14.06 -14.21
N LEU A 40 -11.66 13.15 -13.35
CA LEU A 40 -10.62 12.20 -13.75
C LEU A 40 -11.12 10.81 -14.21
N PRO A 41 -12.41 10.62 -14.57
CA PRO A 41 -12.97 9.30 -14.84
C PRO A 41 -12.30 8.54 -15.98
N ARG A 42 -11.66 9.22 -16.91
CA ARG A 42 -11.16 8.60 -18.13
C ARG A 42 -9.83 7.87 -17.96
N ILE A 43 -8.98 8.33 -17.07
CA ILE A 43 -7.65 7.69 -16.85
C ILE A 43 -7.78 6.59 -15.80
N ALA A 44 -8.62 6.78 -14.77
CA ALA A 44 -8.67 5.90 -13.61
C ALA A 44 -9.63 4.71 -13.73
N ARG A 45 -10.69 4.79 -14.53
CA ARG A 45 -11.80 3.82 -14.46
C ARG A 45 -11.61 2.52 -15.24
N SER A 46 -10.60 2.38 -16.05
CA SER A 46 -10.40 1.20 -16.91
C SER A 46 -8.99 0.66 -16.95
N TYR A 47 -8.12 1.12 -16.06
CA TYR A 47 -6.72 0.74 -16.07
C TYR A 47 -6.42 -0.27 -14.95
N ASP A 48 -6.01 -1.45 -15.37
CA ASP A 48 -5.26 -2.41 -14.55
C ASP A 48 -3.97 -2.67 -15.31
N ILE A 49 -2.79 -2.46 -14.70
CA ILE A 49 -1.52 -2.71 -15.39
C ILE A 49 -1.41 -4.18 -15.80
N GLY A 50 -1.07 -4.43 -17.06
CA GLY A 50 -0.80 -5.80 -17.53
C GLY A 50 0.60 -6.27 -17.13
N GLU A 51 0.80 -7.59 -17.13
CA GLU A 51 2.10 -8.21 -16.86
C GLU A 51 3.19 -7.71 -17.84
N PRO A 52 2.92 -7.54 -19.16
CA PRO A 52 3.92 -7.02 -20.09
C PRO A 52 4.35 -5.58 -19.78
N GLU A 53 3.41 -4.71 -19.39
CA GLU A 53 3.70 -3.34 -19.00
C GLU A 53 4.44 -3.29 -17.66
N PHE A 54 4.03 -4.12 -16.70
CA PHE A 54 4.71 -4.22 -15.41
C PHE A 54 6.14 -4.73 -15.57
N ARG A 55 6.40 -5.68 -16.46
CA ARG A 55 7.76 -6.15 -16.77
C ARG A 55 8.66 -5.01 -17.27
N LYS A 56 8.15 -4.13 -18.13
CA LYS A 56 8.91 -2.94 -18.59
C LYS A 56 9.31 -2.03 -17.42
N VAL A 57 8.42 -1.89 -16.42
CA VAL A 57 8.73 -1.13 -15.21
C VAL A 57 9.84 -1.81 -14.42
N LEU A 58 9.77 -3.14 -14.25
CA LEU A 58 10.79 -3.93 -13.56
C LEU A 58 12.16 -3.85 -14.27
N ASP A 59 12.16 -3.86 -15.60
CA ASP A 59 13.39 -3.77 -16.40
C ASP A 59 14.00 -2.37 -16.35
N TYR A 60 13.17 -1.33 -16.17
CA TYR A 60 13.64 0.06 -16.16
C TYR A 60 14.16 0.52 -14.81
N TYR A 61 13.44 0.23 -13.71
CA TYR A 61 13.80 0.68 -12.36
C TYR A 61 14.63 -0.38 -11.65
N GLU A 62 15.79 0.03 -11.12
CA GLU A 62 16.78 -0.93 -10.58
C GLU A 62 16.64 -1.19 -9.08
N ASN A 63 16.16 -0.22 -8.30
CA ASN A 63 16.22 -0.30 -6.84
C ASN A 63 14.88 -0.71 -6.21
N GLN A 64 14.02 0.26 -5.99
CA GLN A 64 12.79 0.09 -5.22
C GLN A 64 11.59 0.53 -6.03
N ILE A 65 10.48 -0.19 -5.85
CA ILE A 65 9.17 0.18 -6.40
C ILE A 65 8.20 0.38 -5.24
N THR A 66 7.32 1.37 -5.35
CA THR A 66 6.26 1.61 -4.37
C THR A 66 4.90 1.43 -5.04
N PHE A 67 4.12 0.50 -4.52
CA PHE A 67 2.69 0.39 -4.81
C PHE A 67 1.96 1.24 -3.78
N CYS A 68 1.62 2.46 -4.15
CA CYS A 68 0.91 3.37 -3.26
C CYS A 68 -0.30 3.94 -4.00
N GLY A 69 -1.46 3.65 -3.50
CA GLY A 69 -2.69 4.15 -4.07
C GLY A 69 -2.85 5.65 -3.86
N GLN A 70 -2.61 6.45 -4.90
CA GLN A 70 -3.05 7.83 -4.96
C GLN A 70 -4.56 7.91 -5.17
N ILE A 71 -5.06 7.05 -6.06
CA ILE A 71 -6.47 6.95 -6.47
C ILE A 71 -7.01 5.52 -6.36
N SER A 72 -6.18 4.56 -5.99
CA SER A 72 -6.52 3.14 -5.89
C SER A 72 -5.93 2.51 -4.64
N ASP A 73 -6.05 1.21 -4.54
CA ASP A 73 -5.31 0.41 -3.57
C ASP A 73 -4.79 -0.84 -4.28
N PRO A 74 -3.50 -1.13 -4.17
CA PRO A 74 -2.84 -2.16 -4.98
C PRO A 74 -3.43 -3.56 -4.80
N ILE A 75 -3.89 -3.92 -3.59
CA ILE A 75 -4.41 -5.27 -3.33
C ILE A 75 -5.68 -5.63 -4.12
N TYR A 76 -6.39 -4.61 -4.64
CA TYR A 76 -7.59 -4.85 -5.47
C TYR A 76 -7.28 -5.00 -6.95
N HIS A 77 -6.00 -5.00 -7.34
CA HIS A 77 -5.62 -5.36 -8.70
C HIS A 77 -5.95 -6.85 -8.95
N PRO A 78 -6.66 -7.21 -10.03
CA PRO A 78 -7.12 -8.60 -10.25
C PRO A 78 -6.00 -9.65 -10.26
N LYS A 79 -4.80 -9.25 -10.62
CA LYS A 79 -3.59 -10.10 -10.66
C LYS A 79 -2.53 -9.67 -9.64
N PHE A 80 -2.93 -9.12 -8.50
CA PHE A 80 -1.97 -8.59 -7.52
C PHE A 80 -0.92 -9.63 -7.09
N LEU A 81 -1.35 -10.86 -6.79
CA LEU A 81 -0.42 -11.93 -6.41
C LEU A 81 0.56 -12.29 -7.54
N THR A 82 0.13 -12.26 -8.79
CA THR A 82 1.03 -12.44 -9.95
C THR A 82 2.07 -11.32 -10.05
N LEU A 83 1.67 -10.08 -9.78
CA LEU A 83 2.61 -8.95 -9.78
C LEU A 83 3.61 -9.06 -8.64
N LEU A 84 3.20 -9.54 -7.46
CA LEU A 84 4.12 -9.84 -6.35
C LEU A 84 5.10 -10.98 -6.73
N GLU A 85 4.59 -12.05 -7.35
CA GLU A 85 5.41 -13.15 -7.85
C GLU A 85 6.45 -12.68 -8.87
N MET A 86 6.10 -11.73 -9.74
CA MET A 86 7.04 -11.13 -10.69
C MET A 86 8.13 -10.29 -10.02
N MET A 87 7.92 -9.80 -8.81
CA MET A 87 8.91 -9.08 -8.00
C MET A 87 9.82 -10.02 -7.22
N ASP A 88 9.31 -11.22 -6.90
CA ASP A 88 9.99 -12.17 -6.01
C ASP A 88 11.36 -12.59 -6.56
N GLY A 89 12.37 -12.56 -5.72
CA GLY A 89 13.73 -12.95 -6.08
C GLY A 89 14.49 -11.96 -6.99
N LEU A 90 13.92 -10.79 -7.32
CA LEU A 90 14.63 -9.79 -8.14
C LEU A 90 15.66 -8.95 -7.34
N GLY A 91 15.69 -9.06 -6.01
CA GLY A 91 16.52 -8.22 -5.15
C GLY A 91 16.14 -6.73 -5.18
N LYS A 92 14.91 -6.42 -5.55
CA LYS A 92 14.37 -5.06 -5.59
C LYS A 92 13.46 -4.84 -4.42
N GLY A 93 13.68 -3.78 -3.66
CA GLY A 93 12.80 -3.40 -2.56
C GLY A 93 11.39 -3.10 -3.05
N LEU A 94 10.37 -3.56 -2.34
CA LEU A 94 8.98 -3.23 -2.61
C LEU A 94 8.32 -2.62 -1.37
N ARG A 95 7.70 -1.46 -1.55
CA ARG A 95 6.79 -0.87 -0.56
C ARG A 95 5.37 -1.01 -1.04
N ILE A 96 4.49 -1.49 -0.18
CA ILE A 96 3.07 -1.70 -0.50
C ILE A 96 2.23 -0.91 0.49
N ALA A 97 1.56 0.14 0.02
CA ALA A 97 0.63 0.91 0.85
C ALA A 97 -0.80 0.48 0.55
N THR A 98 -1.51 0.03 1.57
CA THR A 98 -2.86 -0.51 1.45
C THR A 98 -3.76 -0.13 2.63
N ASN A 99 -5.06 -0.15 2.42
CA ASN A 99 -6.03 -0.13 3.50
C ASN A 99 -6.24 -1.51 4.15
N GLY A 100 -5.77 -2.57 3.50
CA GLY A 100 -5.79 -3.94 4.02
C GLY A 100 -7.16 -4.61 4.12
N THR A 101 -8.24 -3.95 3.70
CA THR A 101 -9.60 -4.49 3.85
C THR A 101 -9.89 -5.56 2.82
N ASN A 102 -10.36 -6.71 3.26
CA ASN A 102 -10.65 -7.84 2.41
C ASN A 102 -11.87 -7.62 1.50
N THR A 103 -11.80 -8.24 0.33
CA THR A 103 -12.96 -8.46 -0.55
C THR A 103 -13.22 -9.96 -0.70
N LYS A 104 -14.26 -10.32 -1.45
CA LYS A 104 -14.57 -11.72 -1.74
C LYS A 104 -13.35 -12.43 -2.35
N GLY A 105 -12.91 -13.50 -1.72
CA GLY A 105 -11.76 -14.30 -2.14
C GLY A 105 -10.41 -13.87 -1.53
N MET A 106 -10.40 -12.81 -0.71
CA MET A 106 -9.23 -12.40 0.06
C MET A 106 -9.41 -12.88 1.51
N ASP A 107 -9.10 -14.14 1.74
CA ASP A 107 -9.10 -14.79 3.05
C ASP A 107 -7.68 -14.85 3.65
N GLU A 108 -7.54 -15.56 4.76
CA GLU A 108 -6.26 -15.80 5.43
C GLU A 108 -5.23 -16.43 4.47
N LYS A 109 -5.62 -17.42 3.67
CA LYS A 109 -4.73 -18.08 2.70
C LYS A 109 -4.26 -17.14 1.59
N TRP A 110 -5.12 -16.21 1.20
CA TRP A 110 -4.73 -15.19 0.24
C TRP A 110 -3.62 -14.29 0.80
N TRP A 111 -3.73 -13.87 2.06
CA TRP A 111 -2.72 -13.07 2.74
C TRP A 111 -1.43 -13.87 3.00
N GLU A 112 -1.54 -15.13 3.44
CA GLU A 112 -0.38 -16.02 3.55
C GLU A 112 0.37 -16.11 2.21
N LYS A 113 -0.36 -16.25 1.10
CA LYS A 113 0.24 -16.26 -0.22
C LYS A 113 0.88 -14.92 -0.59
N ALA A 114 0.21 -13.78 -0.30
CA ALA A 114 0.76 -12.46 -0.55
C ALA A 114 2.07 -12.23 0.23
N TYR A 115 2.09 -12.62 1.49
CA TYR A 115 3.27 -12.54 2.36
C TYR A 115 4.35 -13.58 2.05
N SER A 116 4.05 -14.64 1.32
CA SER A 116 5.07 -15.62 0.92
C SER A 116 6.07 -15.07 -0.10
N TYR A 117 5.75 -13.94 -0.75
CA TYR A 117 6.65 -13.28 -1.71
C TYR A 117 7.52 -12.23 -1.03
N GLY A 118 8.80 -12.16 -1.38
CA GLY A 118 9.73 -11.14 -0.92
C GLY A 118 9.87 -11.08 0.60
N LEU A 119 10.02 -12.22 1.27
CA LEU A 119 10.19 -12.32 2.71
C LEU A 119 11.37 -11.46 3.20
N GLY A 120 11.08 -10.53 4.14
CA GLY A 120 12.05 -9.61 4.69
C GLY A 120 12.43 -8.43 3.79
N GLU A 121 12.08 -8.46 2.51
CA GLU A 121 12.39 -7.39 1.55
C GLU A 121 11.19 -6.45 1.33
N ASN A 122 9.98 -6.97 1.40
CA ASN A 122 8.76 -6.19 1.18
C ASN A 122 8.29 -5.50 2.47
N CYS A 123 8.13 -4.19 2.39
CA CYS A 123 7.61 -3.38 3.49
C CYS A 123 6.13 -3.03 3.24
N TRP A 124 5.24 -3.41 4.16
CA TRP A 124 3.81 -3.20 4.04
C TRP A 124 3.34 -2.05 4.92
N TYR A 125 2.68 -1.08 4.33
CA TYR A 125 2.09 0.08 4.99
C TYR A 125 0.58 -0.08 5.05
N PHE A 126 0.04 -0.19 6.25
CA PHE A 126 -1.40 -0.30 6.47
C PHE A 126 -1.96 1.01 6.99
N GLY A 127 -2.95 1.54 6.29
CA GLY A 127 -3.65 2.74 6.72
C GLY A 127 -4.77 2.39 7.71
N VAL A 128 -4.57 2.70 9.00
CA VAL A 128 -5.56 2.49 10.07
C VAL A 128 -5.55 3.72 10.98
N ASP A 129 -6.66 4.43 11.08
CA ASP A 129 -6.72 5.75 11.70
C ASP A 129 -7.50 5.72 13.04
N GLY A 130 -7.13 4.81 13.96
CA GLY A 130 -7.72 4.62 15.27
C GLY A 130 -7.38 3.26 15.88
N LEU A 131 -7.80 3.01 17.12
CA LEU A 131 -7.51 1.79 17.87
C LEU A 131 -8.59 0.70 17.75
N ASP A 132 -9.73 1.05 17.21
CA ASP A 132 -10.92 0.21 17.10
C ASP A 132 -11.72 0.58 15.85
N GLU A 133 -13.01 0.30 15.83
CA GLU A 133 -13.93 0.66 14.77
C GLU A 133 -13.99 2.18 14.49
N LYS A 134 -13.44 3.03 15.35
CA LYS A 134 -13.31 4.48 15.07
C LYS A 134 -12.43 4.74 13.85
N SER A 135 -11.48 3.84 13.54
CA SER A 135 -10.70 3.93 12.30
C SER A 135 -11.59 3.96 11.04
N GLU A 136 -12.78 3.38 11.14
CA GLU A 136 -13.76 3.29 10.05
C GLU A 136 -14.53 4.60 9.84
N LEU A 137 -14.44 5.57 10.79
CA LEU A 137 -15.04 6.89 10.64
C LEU A 137 -14.50 7.64 9.42
N TYR A 138 -13.19 7.53 9.18
CA TYR A 138 -12.56 8.10 7.99
C TYR A 138 -12.46 7.06 6.86
N ARG A 139 -12.08 5.82 7.18
CA ARG A 139 -11.93 4.75 6.19
C ARG A 139 -13.25 3.99 6.00
N ILE A 140 -14.25 4.71 5.50
CA ILE A 140 -15.62 4.18 5.35
C ILE A 140 -15.62 2.92 4.48
N GLY A 141 -16.06 1.81 5.08
CA GLY A 141 -16.09 0.48 4.47
C GLY A 141 -14.90 -0.39 4.78
N SER A 142 -13.99 0.07 5.65
CA SER A 142 -12.91 -0.75 6.21
C SER A 142 -13.45 -1.73 7.26
N ASN A 143 -12.63 -2.70 7.64
CA ASN A 143 -12.87 -3.62 8.75
C ASN A 143 -11.63 -3.64 9.64
N PHE A 144 -11.63 -2.85 10.72
CA PHE A 144 -10.50 -2.71 11.62
C PHE A 144 -9.97 -4.05 12.12
N LYS A 145 -10.84 -4.89 12.68
CA LYS A 145 -10.44 -6.18 13.26
C LYS A 145 -9.72 -7.08 12.25
N GLN A 146 -10.26 -7.19 11.05
CA GLN A 146 -9.66 -7.99 9.99
C GLN A 146 -8.30 -7.42 9.56
N VAL A 147 -8.20 -6.10 9.34
CA VAL A 147 -6.94 -5.43 8.96
C VAL A 147 -5.88 -5.63 10.03
N TRP A 148 -6.26 -5.52 11.31
CA TRP A 148 -5.35 -5.70 12.43
C TRP A 148 -4.77 -7.12 12.50
N GLU A 149 -5.60 -8.15 12.33
CA GLU A 149 -5.12 -9.54 12.27
C GLU A 149 -4.20 -9.77 11.07
N THR A 150 -4.50 -9.14 9.92
CA THR A 150 -3.63 -9.18 8.73
C THR A 150 -2.26 -8.56 9.01
N MET A 151 -2.19 -7.43 9.70
CA MET A 151 -0.92 -6.80 10.09
C MET A 151 -0.09 -7.71 11.01
N LYS A 152 -0.71 -8.31 12.02
CA LYS A 152 -0.05 -9.27 12.93
C LYS A 152 0.48 -10.49 12.19
N MET A 153 -0.28 -11.01 11.23
CA MET A 153 0.18 -12.11 10.36
C MET A 153 1.44 -11.70 9.60
N GLY A 154 1.48 -10.51 9.01
CA GLY A 154 2.66 -10.01 8.30
C GLY A 154 3.90 -9.95 9.21
N VAL A 155 3.75 -9.47 10.45
CA VAL A 155 4.83 -9.48 11.45
C VAL A 155 5.28 -10.90 11.76
N ALA A 156 4.35 -11.83 12.01
CA ALA A 156 4.65 -13.23 12.31
C ALA A 156 5.38 -13.93 11.14
N MET A 157 5.12 -13.51 9.90
CA MET A 157 5.81 -13.99 8.70
C MET A 157 7.12 -13.25 8.39
N GLY A 158 7.55 -12.31 9.24
CA GLY A 158 8.85 -11.64 9.14
C GLY A 158 8.89 -10.40 8.25
N HIS A 159 7.73 -9.87 7.84
CA HIS A 159 7.69 -8.63 7.07
C HIS A 159 7.80 -7.39 7.96
N PRO A 160 8.51 -6.33 7.49
CA PRO A 160 8.38 -5.00 8.04
C PRO A 160 6.94 -4.48 7.84
N ILE A 161 6.20 -4.33 8.93
CA ILE A 161 4.84 -3.79 8.92
C ILE A 161 4.85 -2.38 9.48
N VAL A 162 4.28 -1.45 8.73
CA VAL A 162 4.13 -0.04 9.10
C VAL A 162 2.65 0.27 9.26
N TRP A 163 2.28 0.69 10.44
CA TRP A 163 0.98 1.24 10.73
C TRP A 163 0.97 2.73 10.42
N GLN A 164 0.38 3.12 9.31
CA GLN A 164 0.21 4.52 8.92
C GLN A 164 -1.06 5.05 9.59
N TYR A 165 -0.89 5.98 10.52
CA TYR A 165 -1.95 6.55 11.35
C TYR A 165 -2.09 8.04 11.02
N ILE A 166 -3.19 8.41 10.37
CA ILE A 166 -3.51 9.82 10.10
C ILE A 166 -4.17 10.41 11.34
N ILE A 167 -3.62 11.52 11.82
CA ILE A 167 -4.11 12.18 13.03
C ILE A 167 -5.32 13.05 12.68
N PHE A 168 -6.44 12.77 13.33
CA PHE A 168 -7.68 13.53 13.29
C PHE A 168 -8.09 13.93 14.71
N GLY A 169 -8.98 14.92 14.86
CA GLY A 169 -9.47 15.34 16.17
C GLY A 169 -10.20 14.23 16.96
N TYR A 170 -10.73 13.21 16.27
CA TYR A 170 -11.39 12.09 16.96
C TYR A 170 -10.43 11.02 17.48
N ASN A 171 -9.17 10.99 17.03
CA ASN A 171 -8.20 9.95 17.38
C ASN A 171 -6.87 10.48 17.97
N GLU A 172 -6.66 11.80 18.04
CA GLU A 172 -5.41 12.38 18.53
C GLU A 172 -5.09 12.01 19.99
N HIS A 173 -6.10 11.78 20.81
CA HIS A 173 -5.96 11.36 22.20
C HIS A 173 -5.52 9.90 22.35
N GLU A 174 -5.55 9.10 21.28
CA GLU A 174 -5.20 7.68 21.28
C GLU A 174 -3.72 7.44 20.92
N ILE A 175 -2.95 8.49 20.54
CA ILE A 175 -1.60 8.35 19.98
C ILE A 175 -0.65 7.60 20.91
N GLU A 176 -0.64 7.91 22.19
CA GLU A 176 0.28 7.24 23.14
C GLU A 176 -0.07 5.75 23.28
N THR A 177 -1.34 5.42 23.37
CA THR A 177 -1.80 4.03 23.38
C THR A 177 -1.45 3.31 22.07
N ALA A 178 -1.58 4.00 20.92
CA ALA A 178 -1.19 3.44 19.63
C ALA A 178 0.31 3.13 19.57
N LYS A 179 1.17 3.98 20.13
CA LYS A 179 2.62 3.72 20.24
C LYS A 179 2.93 2.48 21.06
N GLU A 180 2.27 2.33 22.22
CA GLU A 180 2.46 1.17 23.09
C GLU A 180 2.03 -0.13 22.41
N ILE A 181 0.87 -0.11 21.77
CA ILE A 181 0.35 -1.28 21.03
C ILE A 181 1.28 -1.63 19.85
N ALA A 182 1.67 -0.64 19.04
CA ALA A 182 2.56 -0.87 17.90
C ALA A 182 3.89 -1.50 18.36
N HIS A 183 4.50 -0.96 19.42
CA HIS A 183 5.72 -1.51 19.99
C HIS A 183 5.55 -2.95 20.46
N LYS A 184 4.47 -3.25 21.18
CA LYS A 184 4.16 -4.59 21.67
C LYS A 184 3.99 -5.61 20.55
N GLU A 185 3.34 -5.22 19.47
CA GLU A 185 3.06 -6.09 18.31
C GLU A 185 4.20 -6.14 17.29
N GLY A 186 5.33 -5.43 17.53
CA GLY A 186 6.45 -5.38 16.59
C GLY A 186 6.15 -4.61 15.29
N ILE A 187 5.19 -3.69 15.35
CA ILE A 187 4.73 -2.87 14.22
C ILE A 187 5.36 -1.48 14.32
N THR A 188 5.84 -0.94 13.21
CA THR A 188 6.33 0.44 13.16
C THR A 188 5.17 1.42 13.03
N LEU A 189 4.99 2.35 13.98
CA LEU A 189 3.96 3.38 13.88
C LEU A 189 4.47 4.61 13.13
N LEU A 190 3.78 4.99 12.06
CA LEU A 190 4.02 6.21 11.29
C LEU A 190 2.85 7.18 11.48
N LEU A 191 3.08 8.24 12.24
CA LEU A 191 2.10 9.31 12.46
C LEU A 191 2.11 10.31 11.29
N VAL A 192 0.93 10.55 10.71
CA VAL A 192 0.73 11.49 9.60
C VAL A 192 -0.15 12.64 10.07
N LYS A 193 0.39 13.86 10.03
CA LYS A 193 -0.40 15.07 10.31
C LYS A 193 -1.17 15.49 9.07
N THR A 194 -2.43 15.82 9.23
CA THR A 194 -3.21 16.55 8.22
C THR A 194 -2.94 18.04 8.36
N ASN A 195 -2.67 18.71 7.25
CA ASN A 195 -2.58 20.17 7.20
C ASN A 195 -3.97 20.80 7.21
#